data_9cf2a9defbba0ef3a86855e0344defe2
#
_entry.id   9cf2a9defbba0ef3a86855e0344defe2
#
_cell.length_a   1.000
_cell.length_b   1.000
_cell.length_c   1.000
_cell.angle_alpha   90.00
_cell.angle_beta   90.00
_cell.angle_gamma   90.00
#
_symmetry.space_group_name_H-M   'P 1'
#
loop_
_entity.id
_entity.type
_entity.pdbx_description
1 polymer ?
#
loop_
_entity_poly.entity_id
_entity_poly.type
_entity_poly.pdbx_seq_one_letter_code
_entity_poly.pdbx_strand_id
1 'polypeptide(L)'
;MSIKHCFVVTSAVNSKFGVYSPAARLQQTLTTLSTIKSWVPDAKIIVMECTGTPLTESQSDLLEERSDLLIDFSEDAEVQAIYNSTDNWDIVKNSTEILCFGKTLRLCLEDGDFDGCDRIHKMSGRYVLGSEFYPTIPLYIEHKDRIIIGEKYKSQFPPGVTGIELQYMARLWSWPANITERIVKVYEDSLNYIAERVANNGYADIEHVLYKFLPADLVTELPVLGVEGSIAPNGHPVKN
;
A
#
# COMPACT_ATOMS: atom_id res chain seq x y z
N MET A 1 3.42 6.27 26.89
CA MET A 1 3.88 7.11 25.75
C MET A 1 2.98 6.79 24.57
N SER A 2 2.50 7.80 23.85
CA SER A 2 1.74 7.58 22.60
C SER A 2 2.72 7.33 21.46
N ILE A 3 2.40 6.38 20.58
CA ILE A 3 3.14 6.16 19.32
C ILE A 3 2.73 7.22 18.30
N LYS A 4 3.70 7.81 17.61
CA LYS A 4 3.45 8.71 16.48
C LYS A 4 3.35 7.88 15.18
N HIS A 5 2.20 7.95 14.56
CA HIS A 5 1.86 7.19 13.35
C HIS A 5 2.02 8.03 12.09
N CYS A 6 2.56 7.43 11.03
CA CYS A 6 2.50 7.93 9.67
C CYS A 6 1.78 6.91 8.78
N PHE A 7 0.84 7.35 7.96
CA PHE A 7 0.16 6.49 6.98
C PHE A 7 0.59 6.89 5.57
N VAL A 8 1.18 5.95 4.84
CA VAL A 8 1.40 6.05 3.40
C VAL A 8 0.23 5.38 2.70
N VAL A 9 -0.63 6.20 2.10
CA VAL A 9 -1.87 5.74 1.45
C VAL A 9 -1.66 5.63 -0.05
N THR A 10 -1.81 4.41 -0.59
CA THR A 10 -1.70 4.18 -2.03
C THR A 10 -2.99 4.56 -2.73
N SER A 11 -2.92 5.46 -3.71
CA SER A 11 -4.02 5.98 -4.50
C SER A 11 -3.87 5.63 -5.99
N ALA A 12 -4.98 5.50 -6.69
CA ALA A 12 -5.04 5.21 -8.12
C ALA A 12 -6.32 5.83 -8.72
N VAL A 13 -6.41 7.17 -8.66
CA VAL A 13 -7.64 7.91 -9.03
C VAL A 13 -7.97 7.73 -10.50
N ASN A 14 -7.04 8.08 -11.39
CA ASN A 14 -7.27 8.06 -12.84
C ASN A 14 -6.79 6.74 -13.48
N SER A 15 -7.06 5.61 -12.81
CA SER A 15 -6.68 4.29 -13.34
C SER A 15 -7.43 3.96 -14.62
N LYS A 16 -6.72 3.48 -15.65
CA LYS A 16 -7.32 2.96 -16.89
C LYS A 16 -8.04 1.62 -16.71
N PHE A 17 -7.93 1.00 -15.51
CA PHE A 17 -8.46 -0.33 -15.22
C PHE A 17 -9.43 -0.35 -14.06
N GLY A 18 -10.32 -1.36 -14.06
CA GLY A 18 -11.25 -1.65 -12.96
C GLY A 18 -12.64 -1.03 -13.17
N VAL A 19 -13.54 -1.34 -12.23
CA VAL A 19 -14.99 -1.02 -12.35
C VAL A 19 -15.35 0.36 -11.80
N TYR A 20 -14.43 1.01 -11.08
CA TYR A 20 -14.70 2.30 -10.45
C TYR A 20 -14.28 3.46 -11.34
N SER A 21 -15.15 4.48 -11.46
CA SER A 21 -14.82 5.73 -12.14
C SER A 21 -13.76 6.53 -11.34
N PRO A 22 -13.04 7.48 -11.98
CA PRO A 22 -12.13 8.38 -11.27
C PRO A 22 -12.78 9.10 -10.08
N ALA A 23 -14.02 9.58 -10.24
CA ALA A 23 -14.75 10.22 -9.14
C ALA A 23 -15.01 9.27 -7.97
N ALA A 24 -15.39 8.01 -8.25
CA ALA A 24 -15.59 7.01 -7.21
C ALA A 24 -14.27 6.67 -6.49
N ARG A 25 -13.16 6.54 -7.23
CA ARG A 25 -11.84 6.28 -6.65
C ARG A 25 -11.34 7.42 -5.78
N LEU A 26 -11.48 8.66 -6.25
CA LEU A 26 -11.17 9.85 -5.46
C LEU A 26 -11.97 9.84 -4.15
N GLN A 27 -13.30 9.63 -4.23
CA GLN A 27 -14.13 9.57 -3.04
C GLN A 27 -13.72 8.46 -2.07
N GLN A 28 -13.33 7.28 -2.57
CA GLN A 28 -12.79 6.20 -1.75
C GLN A 28 -11.52 6.65 -1.02
N THR A 29 -10.57 7.25 -1.73
CA THR A 29 -9.33 7.75 -1.11
C THR A 29 -9.63 8.82 -0.06
N LEU A 30 -10.45 9.82 -0.35
CA LEU A 30 -10.84 10.86 0.62
C LEU A 30 -11.52 10.27 1.87
N THR A 31 -12.35 9.23 1.69
CA THR A 31 -12.97 8.51 2.82
C THR A 31 -11.91 7.77 3.65
N THR A 32 -10.95 7.13 3.00
CA THR A 32 -9.79 6.49 3.68
C THR A 32 -9.07 7.51 4.58
N LEU A 33 -8.69 8.67 4.01
CA LEU A 33 -8.00 9.73 4.76
C LEU A 33 -8.82 10.22 5.96
N SER A 34 -10.12 10.39 5.78
CA SER A 34 -11.03 10.81 6.84
C SER A 34 -11.12 9.78 7.97
N THR A 35 -11.16 8.47 7.66
CA THR A 35 -11.19 7.42 8.69
C THR A 35 -9.86 7.32 9.44
N ILE A 36 -8.72 7.52 8.78
CA ILE A 36 -7.42 7.59 9.44
C ILE A 36 -7.43 8.72 10.49
N LYS A 37 -7.80 9.94 10.11
CA LYS A 37 -7.86 11.08 11.04
C LYS A 37 -8.90 10.89 12.14
N SER A 38 -9.97 10.13 11.91
CA SER A 38 -10.97 9.83 12.93
C SER A 38 -10.43 8.89 14.03
N TRP A 39 -9.64 7.88 13.66
CA TRP A 39 -9.09 6.91 14.60
C TRP A 39 -7.72 7.31 15.17
N VAL A 40 -6.92 8.03 14.39
CA VAL A 40 -5.57 8.50 14.74
C VAL A 40 -5.45 9.98 14.37
N PRO A 41 -6.03 10.90 15.16
CA PRO A 41 -6.12 12.33 14.79
C PRO A 41 -4.77 12.99 14.48
N ASP A 42 -3.72 12.61 15.20
CA ASP A 42 -2.37 13.17 15.06
C ASP A 42 -1.49 12.41 14.04
N ALA A 43 -2.07 11.46 13.27
CA ALA A 43 -1.31 10.75 12.26
C ALA A 43 -0.83 11.69 11.14
N LYS A 44 0.43 11.58 10.74
CA LYS A 44 0.89 12.12 9.45
C LYS A 44 0.31 11.26 8.33
N ILE A 45 -0.18 11.88 7.25
CA ILE A 45 -0.73 11.19 6.09
C ILE A 45 0.02 11.61 4.83
N ILE A 46 0.60 10.64 4.14
CA ILE A 46 1.25 10.80 2.85
C ILE A 46 0.39 10.06 1.82
N VAL A 47 -0.07 10.74 0.78
CA VAL A 47 -0.78 10.12 -0.34
C VAL A 47 0.19 9.90 -1.48
N MET A 48 0.22 8.68 -1.99
CA MET A 48 1.01 8.27 -3.15
C MET A 48 0.06 7.91 -4.29
N GLU A 49 0.04 8.73 -5.35
CA GLU A 49 -0.70 8.43 -6.59
C GLU A 49 0.19 7.62 -7.53
N CYS A 50 -0.25 6.43 -7.94
CA CYS A 50 0.57 5.47 -8.68
C CYS A 50 0.04 5.11 -10.07
N THR A 51 -0.86 5.93 -10.65
CA THR A 51 -1.32 5.73 -12.03
C THR A 51 -0.44 6.48 -13.04
N GLY A 52 -0.43 6.02 -14.29
CA GLY A 52 0.22 6.75 -15.38
C GLY A 52 -0.68 7.81 -16.04
N THR A 53 -1.80 8.17 -15.43
CA THR A 53 -2.68 9.25 -15.88
C THR A 53 -2.70 10.36 -14.83
N PRO A 54 -2.28 11.60 -15.19
CA PRO A 54 -2.18 12.69 -14.24
C PRO A 54 -3.50 13.00 -13.52
N LEU A 55 -3.37 13.47 -12.28
CA LEU A 55 -4.47 14.07 -11.56
C LEU A 55 -4.86 15.39 -12.24
N THR A 56 -6.14 15.73 -12.20
CA THR A 56 -6.56 17.10 -12.51
C THR A 56 -6.23 18.00 -11.33
N GLU A 57 -6.09 19.31 -11.56
CA GLU A 57 -5.86 20.31 -10.52
C GLU A 57 -6.84 20.15 -9.33
N SER A 58 -8.14 20.03 -9.62
CA SER A 58 -9.16 19.83 -8.58
C SER A 58 -9.03 18.49 -7.82
N GLN A 59 -8.49 17.43 -8.43
CA GLN A 59 -8.23 16.18 -7.75
C GLN A 59 -7.03 16.30 -6.82
N SER A 60 -5.96 16.96 -7.27
CA SER A 60 -4.78 17.25 -6.45
C SER A 60 -5.14 18.10 -5.25
N ASP A 61 -5.83 19.23 -5.45
CA ASP A 61 -6.27 20.13 -4.39
C ASP A 61 -7.04 19.39 -3.28
N LEU A 62 -7.99 18.50 -3.67
CA LEU A 62 -8.78 17.74 -2.70
C LEU A 62 -7.97 16.72 -1.91
N LEU A 63 -6.92 16.12 -2.52
CA LEU A 63 -6.03 15.20 -1.82
C LEU A 63 -5.05 15.95 -0.91
N GLU A 64 -4.49 17.07 -1.38
CA GLU A 64 -3.58 17.93 -0.60
C GLU A 64 -4.28 18.57 0.62
N GLU A 65 -5.54 19.00 0.47
CA GLU A 65 -6.33 19.51 1.60
C GLU A 65 -6.48 18.50 2.75
N ARG A 66 -6.36 17.20 2.46
CA ARG A 66 -6.64 16.12 3.41
C ARG A 66 -5.45 15.24 3.75
N SER A 67 -4.28 15.55 3.22
CA SER A 67 -3.02 14.88 3.52
C SER A 67 -1.94 15.89 3.91
N ASP A 68 -0.88 15.41 4.51
CA ASP A 68 0.28 16.23 4.86
C ASP A 68 1.27 16.31 3.68
N LEU A 69 1.19 15.35 2.75
CA LEU A 69 2.01 15.29 1.54
C LEU A 69 1.28 14.49 0.45
N LEU A 70 1.29 14.98 -0.79
CA LEU A 70 0.87 14.26 -1.99
C LEU A 70 2.10 14.05 -2.89
N ILE A 71 2.35 12.80 -3.27
CA ILE A 71 3.39 12.44 -4.25
C ILE A 71 2.69 11.81 -5.45
N ASP A 72 2.70 12.51 -6.58
CA ASP A 72 2.12 12.03 -7.84
C ASP A 72 3.20 11.52 -8.79
N PHE A 73 3.16 10.21 -9.10
CA PHE A 73 4.08 9.55 -10.01
C PHE A 73 3.57 9.45 -11.45
N SER A 74 2.47 10.12 -11.79
CA SER A 74 1.85 9.98 -13.11
C SER A 74 2.76 10.37 -14.27
N GLU A 75 3.71 11.28 -14.05
CA GLU A 75 4.70 11.71 -15.06
C GLU A 75 6.07 11.02 -14.89
N ASP A 76 6.23 10.13 -13.91
CA ASP A 76 7.48 9.38 -13.73
C ASP A 76 7.75 8.46 -14.93
N ALA A 77 8.96 8.52 -15.48
CA ALA A 77 9.31 7.82 -16.72
C ALA A 77 9.20 6.29 -16.61
N GLU A 78 9.53 5.72 -15.44
CA GLU A 78 9.42 4.27 -15.21
C GLU A 78 7.97 3.85 -15.04
N VAL A 79 7.15 4.66 -14.36
CA VAL A 79 5.69 4.45 -14.26
C VAL A 79 5.07 4.49 -15.63
N GLN A 80 5.39 5.50 -16.46
CA GLN A 80 4.91 5.61 -17.84
C GLN A 80 5.34 4.41 -18.69
N ALA A 81 6.57 3.94 -18.55
CA ALA A 81 7.07 2.76 -19.26
C ALA A 81 6.24 1.51 -18.90
N ILE A 82 5.99 1.25 -17.62
CA ILE A 82 5.15 0.12 -17.17
C ILE A 82 3.71 0.30 -17.64
N TYR A 83 3.13 1.48 -17.45
CA TYR A 83 1.72 1.79 -17.76
C TYR A 83 1.37 1.61 -19.24
N ASN A 84 2.35 1.84 -20.10
CA ASN A 84 2.19 1.71 -21.56
C ASN A 84 2.75 0.39 -22.13
N SER A 85 3.37 -0.46 -21.32
CA SER A 85 4.01 -1.70 -21.79
C SER A 85 3.00 -2.79 -22.17
N THR A 86 1.84 -2.83 -21.53
CA THR A 86 0.83 -3.88 -21.66
C THR A 86 -0.54 -3.42 -21.21
N ASP A 87 -1.58 -4.07 -21.74
CA ASP A 87 -2.95 -3.94 -21.25
C ASP A 87 -3.34 -4.99 -20.20
N ASN A 88 -2.38 -5.79 -19.74
CA ASN A 88 -2.60 -6.69 -18.61
C ASN A 88 -2.66 -5.86 -17.31
N TRP A 89 -3.89 -5.65 -16.85
CA TRP A 89 -4.16 -4.81 -15.66
C TRP A 89 -3.47 -5.28 -14.39
N ASP A 90 -3.30 -6.59 -14.22
CA ASP A 90 -2.63 -7.15 -13.04
C ASP A 90 -1.13 -6.82 -13.03
N ILE A 91 -0.48 -6.92 -14.18
CA ILE A 91 0.94 -6.56 -14.31
C ILE A 91 1.12 -5.07 -14.06
N VAL A 92 0.35 -4.23 -14.75
CA VAL A 92 0.47 -2.76 -14.63
C VAL A 92 0.22 -2.33 -13.19
N LYS A 93 -0.91 -2.73 -12.60
CA LYS A 93 -1.30 -2.33 -11.25
C LYS A 93 -0.25 -2.73 -10.21
N ASN A 94 0.19 -3.99 -10.21
CA ASN A 94 1.12 -4.46 -9.20
C ASN A 94 2.51 -3.83 -9.38
N SER A 95 2.99 -3.72 -10.61
CA SER A 95 4.32 -3.14 -10.88
C SER A 95 4.37 -1.66 -10.56
N THR A 96 3.34 -0.86 -10.92
CA THR A 96 3.31 0.57 -10.61
C THR A 96 3.15 0.82 -9.11
N GLU A 97 2.27 0.09 -8.41
CA GLU A 97 2.10 0.24 -6.96
C GLU A 97 3.42 -0.07 -6.23
N ILE A 98 4.11 -1.16 -6.59
CA ILE A 98 5.36 -1.56 -5.95
C ILE A 98 6.48 -0.56 -6.24
N LEU A 99 6.64 -0.14 -7.49
CA LEU A 99 7.64 0.86 -7.89
C LEU A 99 7.43 2.19 -7.15
N CYS A 100 6.22 2.73 -7.24
CA CYS A 100 5.90 4.02 -6.62
C CYS A 100 6.05 3.96 -5.10
N PHE A 101 5.64 2.85 -4.47
CA PHE A 101 5.75 2.72 -3.02
C PHE A 101 7.22 2.70 -2.57
N GLY A 102 8.08 1.94 -3.25
CA GLY A 102 9.53 1.94 -2.98
C GLY A 102 10.15 3.33 -3.15
N LYS A 103 9.79 4.04 -4.24
CA LYS A 103 10.22 5.43 -4.49
C LYS A 103 9.72 6.40 -3.41
N THR A 104 8.44 6.29 -3.02
CA THR A 104 7.87 7.11 -1.93
C THR A 104 8.65 6.95 -0.64
N LEU A 105 8.92 5.71 -0.23
CA LEU A 105 9.68 5.47 1.00
C LEU A 105 11.08 6.07 0.94
N ARG A 106 11.75 5.98 -0.21
CA ARG A 106 13.09 6.55 -0.39
C ARG A 106 13.07 8.07 -0.35
N LEU A 107 12.17 8.72 -1.08
CA LEU A 107 11.99 10.18 -1.05
C LEU A 107 11.72 10.68 0.37
N CYS A 108 10.76 10.06 1.06
CA CYS A 108 10.40 10.45 2.43
C CYS A 108 11.54 10.23 3.45
N LEU A 109 12.43 9.25 3.22
CA LEU A 109 13.65 9.08 4.03
C LEU A 109 14.67 10.20 3.76
N GLU A 110 14.87 10.53 2.49
CA GLU A 110 15.84 11.56 2.05
C GLU A 110 15.40 12.95 2.49
N ASP A 111 14.09 13.25 2.42
CA ASP A 111 13.52 14.55 2.78
C ASP A 111 13.19 14.69 4.28
N GLY A 112 13.33 13.61 5.07
CA GLY A 112 13.04 13.61 6.50
C GLY A 112 11.54 13.58 6.84
N ASP A 113 10.70 13.16 5.90
CA ASP A 113 9.24 13.13 6.10
C ASP A 113 8.78 12.14 7.15
N PHE A 114 9.61 11.15 7.48
CA PHE A 114 9.34 10.20 8.56
C PHE A 114 9.94 10.62 9.91
N ASP A 115 10.59 11.78 9.98
CA ASP A 115 11.21 12.26 11.21
C ASP A 115 10.18 12.44 12.33
N GLY A 116 10.52 11.88 13.48
CA GLY A 116 9.66 11.89 14.64
C GLY A 116 8.47 10.92 14.58
N CYS A 117 8.30 10.13 13.51
CA CYS A 117 7.36 9.02 13.47
C CYS A 117 7.97 7.78 14.14
N ASP A 118 7.17 7.06 14.92
CA ASP A 118 7.57 5.78 15.54
C ASP A 118 7.17 4.60 14.64
N ARG A 119 6.04 4.73 13.93
CA ARG A 119 5.47 3.65 13.13
C ARG A 119 4.90 4.17 11.81
N ILE A 120 5.22 3.47 10.73
CA ILE A 120 4.71 3.74 9.40
C ILE A 120 3.71 2.65 9.02
N HIS A 121 2.58 3.04 8.45
CA HIS A 121 1.53 2.17 7.95
C HIS A 121 1.44 2.31 6.44
N LYS A 122 1.41 1.19 5.71
CA LYS A 122 0.89 1.16 4.35
C LYS A 122 -0.61 0.94 4.41
N MET A 123 -1.38 1.76 3.71
CA MET A 123 -2.82 1.58 3.58
C MET A 123 -3.27 1.80 2.13
N SER A 124 -4.13 0.93 1.62
CA SER A 124 -4.71 1.13 0.30
C SER A 124 -5.89 2.10 0.36
N GLY A 125 -5.90 3.13 -0.50
CA GLY A 125 -6.88 4.23 -0.52
C GLY A 125 -8.31 3.85 -0.95
N ARG A 126 -8.65 2.56 -0.95
CA ARG A 126 -10.00 2.04 -1.21
C ARG A 126 -10.64 1.41 0.02
N TYR A 127 -9.91 1.38 1.12
CA TYR A 127 -10.35 0.75 2.36
C TYR A 127 -10.44 1.80 3.46
N VAL A 128 -11.26 1.53 4.44
CA VAL A 128 -11.48 2.39 5.60
C VAL A 128 -11.05 1.67 6.87
N LEU A 129 -10.62 2.42 7.87
CA LEU A 129 -10.44 1.88 9.20
C LEU A 129 -11.82 1.79 9.87
N GLY A 130 -12.24 0.56 10.17
CA GLY A 130 -13.49 0.27 10.83
C GLY A 130 -13.35 0.21 12.36
N SER A 131 -14.43 -0.15 13.06
CA SER A 131 -14.47 -0.24 14.53
C SER A 131 -13.47 -1.25 15.10
N GLU A 132 -13.16 -2.30 14.35
CA GLU A 132 -12.19 -3.33 14.75
C GLU A 132 -10.74 -2.83 14.75
N PHE A 133 -10.46 -1.64 14.19
CA PHE A 133 -9.14 -1.03 14.25
C PHE A 133 -8.82 -0.52 15.66
N TYR A 134 -9.80 0.01 16.38
CA TYR A 134 -9.59 0.56 17.72
C TYR A 134 -8.93 -0.43 18.70
N PRO A 135 -9.37 -1.70 18.80
CA PRO A 135 -8.72 -2.71 19.64
C PRO A 135 -7.28 -3.05 19.22
N THR A 136 -6.87 -2.75 17.99
CA THR A 136 -5.50 -3.04 17.52
C THR A 136 -4.49 -1.97 17.94
N ILE A 137 -4.93 -0.75 18.28
CA ILE A 137 -4.04 0.37 18.64
C ILE A 137 -3.06 0.02 19.76
N PRO A 138 -3.46 -0.62 20.89
CA PRO A 138 -2.54 -1.04 21.93
C PRO A 138 -1.49 -2.05 21.45
N LEU A 139 -1.82 -2.90 20.47
CA LEU A 139 -0.90 -3.90 19.92
C LEU A 139 0.28 -3.26 19.18
N TYR A 140 0.09 -2.07 18.60
CA TYR A 140 1.21 -1.33 18.00
C TYR A 140 2.23 -0.86 19.03
N ILE A 141 1.83 -0.63 20.27
CA ILE A 141 2.72 -0.31 21.40
C ILE A 141 3.44 -1.58 21.89
N GLU A 142 2.68 -2.66 22.07
CA GLU A 142 3.20 -3.96 22.51
C GLU A 142 4.25 -4.51 21.54
N HIS A 143 3.98 -4.38 20.24
CA HIS A 143 4.83 -4.88 19.16
C HIS A 143 5.57 -3.74 18.43
N LYS A 144 6.05 -2.72 19.17
CA LYS A 144 6.65 -1.51 18.60
C LYS A 144 7.83 -1.78 17.66
N ASP A 145 8.59 -2.86 17.90
CA ASP A 145 9.77 -3.24 17.13
C ASP A 145 9.47 -4.32 16.05
N ARG A 146 8.18 -4.60 15.79
CA ARG A 146 7.73 -5.66 14.89
C ARG A 146 7.00 -5.10 13.68
N ILE A 147 7.08 -5.79 12.56
CA ILE A 147 6.18 -5.61 11.43
C ILE A 147 4.84 -6.24 11.81
N ILE A 148 3.75 -5.48 11.70
CA ILE A 148 2.39 -5.98 11.96
C ILE A 148 1.66 -6.07 10.63
N ILE A 149 1.15 -7.28 10.33
CA ILE A 149 0.42 -7.60 9.10
C ILE A 149 -0.68 -8.64 9.42
N GLY A 150 -1.69 -8.74 8.56
CA GLY A 150 -2.70 -9.79 8.70
C GLY A 150 -2.13 -11.20 8.52
N GLU A 151 -2.84 -12.21 9.07
CA GLU A 151 -2.43 -13.61 8.92
C GLU A 151 -2.24 -13.98 7.45
N LYS A 152 -1.19 -14.77 7.20
CA LYS A 152 -0.95 -15.36 5.87
C LYS A 152 -1.99 -16.41 5.52
N TYR A 153 -2.24 -16.58 4.24
CA TYR A 153 -3.16 -17.58 3.72
C TYR A 153 -2.60 -18.19 2.41
N LYS A 154 -3.23 -19.27 1.97
CA LYS A 154 -2.82 -19.91 0.72
C LYS A 154 -3.00 -18.98 -0.47
N SER A 155 -2.00 -18.96 -1.36
CA SER A 155 -2.12 -18.31 -2.66
C SER A 155 -3.34 -18.84 -3.42
N GLN A 156 -4.07 -17.95 -4.06
CA GLN A 156 -5.13 -18.31 -5.00
C GLN A 156 -4.60 -18.81 -6.35
N PHE A 157 -3.29 -18.66 -6.59
CA PHE A 157 -2.62 -19.12 -7.79
C PHE A 157 -1.72 -20.34 -7.49
N PRO A 158 -1.55 -21.27 -8.45
CA PRO A 158 -0.65 -22.40 -8.28
C PRO A 158 0.80 -21.93 -8.07
N PRO A 159 1.59 -22.64 -7.21
CA PRO A 159 3.01 -22.33 -6.99
C PRO A 159 3.86 -22.33 -8.27
N GLY A 160 3.49 -23.10 -9.28
CA GLY A 160 4.16 -23.08 -10.59
C GLY A 160 4.05 -21.73 -11.30
N VAL A 161 2.97 -20.97 -11.05
CA VAL A 161 2.73 -19.64 -11.62
C VAL A 161 3.46 -18.56 -10.81
N THR A 162 3.30 -18.56 -9.50
CA THR A 162 3.81 -17.48 -8.62
C THR A 162 5.20 -17.76 -8.07
N GLY A 163 5.61 -19.04 -7.97
CA GLY A 163 6.78 -19.48 -7.22
C GLY A 163 6.62 -19.38 -5.69
N ILE A 164 5.40 -19.09 -5.21
CA ILE A 164 5.08 -18.78 -3.81
C ILE A 164 3.76 -19.45 -3.44
N GLU A 165 3.73 -20.16 -2.30
CA GLU A 165 2.55 -20.92 -1.86
C GLU A 165 1.60 -20.12 -0.96
N LEU A 166 2.13 -19.14 -0.26
CA LEU A 166 1.42 -18.34 0.71
C LEU A 166 1.47 -16.85 0.33
N GLN A 167 0.55 -16.08 0.85
CA GLN A 167 0.50 -14.64 0.61
C GLN A 167 -0.05 -13.89 1.82
N TYR A 168 0.26 -12.59 1.93
CA TYR A 168 -0.32 -11.67 2.89
C TYR A 168 -1.36 -10.78 2.23
N MET A 169 -2.26 -10.19 3.02
CA MET A 169 -3.10 -9.10 2.52
C MET A 169 -2.39 -7.76 2.62
N ALA A 170 -2.21 -7.09 1.48
CA ALA A 170 -1.51 -5.81 1.36
C ALA A 170 -2.37 -4.58 1.66
N ARG A 171 -3.59 -4.73 2.20
CA ARG A 171 -4.54 -3.61 2.40
C ARG A 171 -4.10 -2.65 3.49
N LEU A 172 -3.71 -3.20 4.62
CA LEU A 172 -3.16 -2.50 5.77
C LEU A 172 -2.07 -3.36 6.40
N TRP A 173 -0.92 -2.77 6.64
CA TRP A 173 0.17 -3.35 7.42
C TRP A 173 1.11 -2.24 7.86
N SER A 174 2.00 -2.50 8.81
CA SER A 174 2.85 -1.47 9.38
C SER A 174 4.19 -1.99 9.88
N TRP A 175 5.14 -1.08 10.04
CA TRP A 175 6.48 -1.38 10.53
C TRP A 175 7.04 -0.23 11.38
N PRO A 176 8.04 -0.49 12.26
CA PRO A 176 8.77 0.54 12.98
C PRO A 176 9.51 1.46 12.02
N ALA A 177 9.44 2.78 12.22
CA ALA A 177 10.05 3.74 11.30
C ALA A 177 11.57 3.53 11.10
N ASN A 178 12.28 3.03 12.12
CA ASN A 178 13.72 2.79 12.08
C ASN A 178 14.18 1.64 11.15
N ILE A 179 13.25 0.83 10.62
CA ILE A 179 13.57 -0.22 9.64
C ILE A 179 13.10 0.11 8.22
N THR A 180 12.71 1.38 7.95
CA THR A 180 12.13 1.77 6.65
C THR A 180 13.10 1.50 5.49
N GLU A 181 14.40 1.71 5.65
CA GLU A 181 15.42 1.31 4.67
C GLU A 181 15.34 -0.17 4.28
N ARG A 182 15.09 -1.04 5.26
CA ARG A 182 14.89 -2.47 5.00
C ARG A 182 13.61 -2.73 4.22
N ILE A 183 12.55 -1.95 4.47
CA ILE A 183 11.30 -2.04 3.71
C ILE A 183 11.47 -1.53 2.27
N VAL A 184 12.25 -0.47 2.05
CA VAL A 184 12.63 -0.04 0.69
C VAL A 184 13.24 -1.21 -0.09
N LYS A 185 14.18 -1.92 0.53
CA LYS A 185 14.81 -3.09 -0.10
C LYS A 185 13.82 -4.21 -0.42
N VAL A 186 12.82 -4.44 0.44
CA VAL A 186 11.73 -5.40 0.17
C VAL A 186 10.99 -5.03 -1.12
N TYR A 187 10.69 -3.74 -1.34
CA TYR A 187 9.99 -3.30 -2.55
C TYR A 187 10.87 -3.37 -3.81
N GLU A 188 12.17 -3.06 -3.71
CA GLU A 188 13.13 -3.23 -4.81
C GLU A 188 13.26 -4.71 -5.23
N ASP A 189 13.42 -5.61 -4.27
CA ASP A 189 13.50 -7.05 -4.52
C ASP A 189 12.17 -7.60 -5.07
N SER A 190 11.05 -7.06 -4.62
CA SER A 190 9.71 -7.39 -5.10
C SER A 190 9.52 -7.02 -6.57
N LEU A 191 9.94 -5.82 -6.96
CA LEU A 191 9.83 -5.36 -8.35
C LEU A 191 10.66 -6.25 -9.29
N ASN A 192 11.91 -6.55 -8.89
CA ASN A 192 12.79 -7.45 -9.64
C ASN A 192 12.18 -8.85 -9.79
N TYR A 193 11.62 -9.40 -8.71
CA TYR A 193 11.00 -10.72 -8.73
C TYR A 193 9.77 -10.77 -9.66
N ILE A 194 8.89 -9.76 -9.60
CA ILE A 194 7.72 -9.69 -10.49
C ILE A 194 8.17 -9.61 -11.94
N ALA A 195 9.15 -8.77 -12.26
CA ALA A 195 9.69 -8.64 -13.61
C ALA A 195 10.26 -10.00 -14.12
N GLU A 196 11.02 -10.71 -13.29
CA GLU A 196 11.53 -12.05 -13.60
C GLU A 196 10.39 -13.06 -13.85
N ARG A 197 9.35 -13.06 -12.99
CA ARG A 197 8.20 -13.96 -13.16
C ARG A 197 7.47 -13.70 -14.46
N VAL A 198 7.18 -12.43 -14.76
CA VAL A 198 6.51 -12.03 -16.02
C VAL A 198 7.34 -12.43 -17.25
N ALA A 199 8.66 -12.21 -17.22
CA ALA A 199 9.56 -12.60 -18.31
C ALA A 199 9.58 -14.14 -18.56
N ASN A 200 9.28 -14.93 -17.52
CA ASN A 200 9.18 -16.39 -17.59
C ASN A 200 7.74 -16.92 -17.70
N ASN A 201 6.79 -16.10 -18.18
CA ASN A 201 5.37 -16.41 -18.30
C ASN A 201 4.69 -16.80 -16.98
N GLY A 202 5.25 -16.37 -15.85
CA GLY A 202 4.66 -16.49 -14.53
C GLY A 202 3.93 -15.23 -14.11
N TYR A 203 3.53 -15.20 -12.83
CA TYR A 203 2.85 -14.08 -12.22
C TYR A 203 3.20 -14.02 -10.72
N ALA A 204 3.24 -12.84 -10.16
CA ALA A 204 3.15 -12.61 -8.72
C ALA A 204 2.58 -11.20 -8.49
N ASP A 205 1.82 -11.02 -7.43
CA ASP A 205 1.32 -9.73 -6.99
C ASP A 205 1.99 -9.26 -5.70
N ILE A 206 1.61 -8.09 -5.22
CA ILE A 206 2.17 -7.48 -4.01
C ILE A 206 1.97 -8.39 -2.79
N GLU A 207 0.88 -9.12 -2.70
CA GLU A 207 0.54 -10.02 -1.61
C GLU A 207 1.55 -11.19 -1.51
N HIS A 208 1.95 -11.75 -2.65
CA HIS A 208 2.95 -12.82 -2.73
C HIS A 208 4.35 -12.32 -2.37
N VAL A 209 4.76 -11.18 -2.93
CA VAL A 209 6.12 -10.67 -2.71
C VAL A 209 6.33 -10.16 -1.29
N LEU A 210 5.30 -9.61 -0.64
CA LEU A 210 5.36 -9.30 0.79
C LEU A 210 5.62 -10.56 1.63
N TYR A 211 4.92 -11.66 1.36
CA TYR A 211 5.20 -12.92 2.05
C TYR A 211 6.63 -13.43 1.82
N LYS A 212 7.13 -13.30 0.61
CA LYS A 212 8.47 -13.77 0.24
C LYS A 212 9.60 -12.95 0.85
N PHE A 213 9.48 -11.62 0.88
CA PHE A 213 10.60 -10.73 1.16
C PHE A 213 10.54 -10.02 2.51
N LEU A 214 9.36 -9.95 3.17
CA LEU A 214 9.34 -9.43 4.52
C LEU A 214 10.20 -10.30 5.44
N PRO A 215 11.02 -9.68 6.32
CA PRO A 215 11.86 -10.42 7.26
C PRO A 215 11.00 -11.20 8.26
N ALA A 216 10.84 -12.50 8.06
CA ALA A 216 9.95 -13.37 8.83
C ALA A 216 10.22 -13.31 10.35
N ASP A 217 11.47 -13.10 10.74
CA ASP A 217 11.89 -12.92 12.14
C ASP A 217 11.33 -11.65 12.79
N LEU A 218 10.94 -10.64 12.01
CA LEU A 218 10.34 -9.40 12.48
C LEU A 218 8.81 -9.35 12.33
N VAL A 219 8.19 -10.30 11.65
CA VAL A 219 6.73 -10.28 11.41
C VAL A 219 5.97 -10.75 12.64
N THR A 220 4.90 -10.03 12.97
CA THR A 220 3.82 -10.43 13.87
C THR A 220 2.53 -10.43 13.07
N GLU A 221 1.90 -11.59 12.97
CA GLU A 221 0.62 -11.75 12.27
C GLU A 221 -0.53 -11.49 13.25
N LEU A 222 -1.51 -10.69 12.82
CA LEU A 222 -2.73 -10.46 13.58
C LEU A 222 -3.95 -10.99 12.81
N PRO A 223 -4.91 -11.63 13.49
CA PRO A 223 -6.11 -12.17 12.83
C PRO A 223 -7.03 -11.07 12.30
N VAL A 224 -7.01 -9.88 12.94
CA VAL A 224 -7.83 -8.73 12.55
C VAL A 224 -6.98 -7.47 12.60
N LEU A 225 -7.03 -6.68 11.54
CA LEU A 225 -6.39 -5.37 11.44
C LEU A 225 -7.39 -4.21 11.48
N GLY A 226 -8.69 -4.52 11.37
CA GLY A 226 -9.77 -3.55 11.41
C GLY A 226 -9.91 -2.73 10.14
N VAL A 227 -9.61 -3.30 8.98
CA VAL A 227 -9.77 -2.66 7.68
C VAL A 227 -10.99 -3.23 6.95
N GLU A 228 -11.82 -2.34 6.41
CA GLU A 228 -13.04 -2.67 5.68
C GLU A 228 -13.05 -2.01 4.31
N GLY A 229 -13.78 -2.58 3.34
CA GLY A 229 -13.89 -2.00 2.00
C GLY A 229 -14.38 -2.98 0.96
N SER A 230 -14.12 -2.68 -0.30
CA SER A 230 -14.53 -3.54 -1.42
C SER A 230 -13.34 -3.89 -2.31
N ILE A 231 -13.29 -5.15 -2.75
CA ILE A 231 -12.24 -5.62 -3.67
C ILE A 231 -12.48 -5.02 -5.06
N ALA A 232 -11.47 -4.40 -5.66
CA ALA A 232 -11.44 -4.26 -7.10
C ALA A 232 -10.91 -5.61 -7.70
N PRO A 233 -11.41 -6.09 -8.80
CA PRO A 233 -12.24 -5.42 -9.79
C PRO A 233 -13.76 -5.67 -9.64
N ASN A 234 -14.22 -6.46 -8.70
CA ASN A 234 -15.58 -6.98 -8.66
C ASN A 234 -16.51 -6.32 -7.60
N GLY A 235 -16.00 -5.45 -6.75
CA GLY A 235 -16.80 -4.74 -5.74
C GLY A 235 -17.24 -5.59 -4.55
N HIS A 236 -16.77 -6.83 -4.38
CA HIS A 236 -17.13 -7.65 -3.23
C HIS A 236 -16.66 -7.02 -1.90
N PRO A 237 -17.54 -6.93 -0.90
CA PRO A 237 -17.18 -6.39 0.41
C PRO A 237 -16.17 -7.31 1.10
N VAL A 238 -15.25 -6.70 1.82
CA VAL A 238 -14.28 -7.39 2.68
C VAL A 238 -14.17 -6.67 4.01
N LYS A 239 -13.98 -7.48 5.05
CA LYS A 239 -13.68 -7.03 6.40
C LYS A 239 -12.54 -7.90 6.93
N ASN A 240 -11.52 -7.26 7.50
CA ASN A 240 -10.32 -7.92 8.05
C ASN A 240 -10.02 -7.37 9.43
#